data_835e1a32214116343b00f7cc5360887c
#
_entry.id   835e1a32214116343b00f7cc5360887c
#
_cell.length_a   1.000
_cell.length_b   1.000
_cell.length_c   1.000
_cell.angle_alpha   90.00
_cell.angle_beta   90.00
_cell.angle_gamma   90.00
#
_symmetry.space_group_name_H-M   'P 1'
#
loop_
_entity.id
_entity.type
_entity.pdbx_description
1 polymer ?
#
loop_
_entity_poly.entity_id
_entity_poly.type
_entity_poly.pdbx_seq_one_letter_code
_entity_poly.pdbx_strand_id
1 'polypeptide(L)'
;MTAVSFLPCYLERLDAGDDIVPMLAADFTFSLLWATDEGAHEFAGSLEAFHGYLAQRDPEGQLHHISHALREGNTELATGWTTRHGTPLGTFVFAVELDDEERARRLYAARTEAFSGVPF
;
A
#
# COMPACT_ATOMS: atom_id res chain seq x y z
N MET A 1 14.31 -18.19 -4.95
CA MET A 1 13.62 -17.02 -4.38
C MET A 1 13.09 -16.16 -5.53
N THR A 2 11.82 -15.81 -5.50
CA THR A 2 11.22 -14.95 -6.52
C THR A 2 11.52 -13.49 -6.20
N ALA A 3 11.86 -12.71 -7.22
CA ALA A 3 12.15 -11.30 -7.03
C ALA A 3 10.89 -10.52 -6.68
N VAL A 4 11.03 -9.55 -5.80
CA VAL A 4 9.95 -8.60 -5.48
C VAL A 4 9.72 -7.71 -6.71
N SER A 5 8.49 -7.62 -7.16
CA SER A 5 8.16 -6.87 -8.37
C SER A 5 6.86 -6.07 -8.26
N PHE A 6 5.86 -6.59 -7.55
CA PHE A 6 4.54 -5.95 -7.50
C PHE A 6 4.53 -4.70 -6.61
N LEU A 7 4.89 -4.82 -5.34
CA LEU A 7 4.74 -3.70 -4.40
C LEU A 7 5.55 -2.46 -4.79
N PRO A 8 6.81 -2.56 -5.22
CA PRO A 8 7.54 -1.37 -5.65
C PRO A 8 6.86 -0.65 -6.81
N CYS A 9 6.38 -1.39 -7.80
CA CYS A 9 5.69 -0.81 -8.95
C CYS A 9 4.35 -0.21 -8.55
N TYR A 10 3.59 -0.92 -7.71
CA TYR A 10 2.30 -0.47 -7.20
C TYR A 10 2.43 0.86 -6.45
N LEU A 11 3.39 0.94 -5.53
CA LEU A 11 3.57 2.14 -4.73
C LEU A 11 4.07 3.32 -5.57
N GLU A 12 4.95 3.06 -6.53
CA GLU A 12 5.43 4.09 -7.44
C GLU A 12 4.28 4.70 -8.26
N ARG A 13 3.42 3.84 -8.82
CA ARG A 13 2.26 4.30 -9.59
C ARG A 13 1.25 5.01 -8.72
N LEU A 14 1.02 4.48 -7.51
CA LEU A 14 0.11 5.10 -6.57
C LEU A 14 0.56 6.52 -6.21
N ASP A 15 1.86 6.70 -5.97
CA ASP A 15 2.45 7.99 -5.64
C ASP A 15 2.38 8.96 -6.83
N ALA A 16 2.50 8.45 -8.05
CA ALA A 16 2.39 9.26 -9.27
C ALA A 16 0.95 9.65 -9.61
N GLY A 17 -0.04 9.06 -8.93
CA GLY A 17 -1.44 9.27 -9.26
C GLY A 17 -1.90 8.54 -10.51
N ASP A 18 -1.13 7.53 -10.95
CA ASP A 18 -1.47 6.72 -12.11
C ASP A 18 -2.61 5.75 -11.78
N ASP A 19 -3.28 5.25 -12.83
CA ASP A 19 -4.31 4.25 -12.68
C ASP A 19 -3.69 2.90 -12.31
N ILE A 20 -3.98 2.40 -11.11
CA ILE A 20 -3.45 1.12 -10.63
C ILE A 20 -4.48 -0.01 -10.74
N VAL A 21 -5.68 0.29 -11.21
CA VAL A 21 -6.75 -0.72 -11.34
C VAL A 21 -6.33 -1.91 -12.21
N PRO A 22 -5.59 -1.73 -13.32
CA PRO A 22 -5.11 -2.89 -14.09
C PRO A 22 -4.19 -3.84 -13.33
N MET A 23 -3.63 -3.41 -12.20
CA MET A 23 -2.81 -4.26 -11.33
C MET A 23 -3.63 -5.10 -10.36
N LEU A 24 -4.95 -4.93 -10.33
CA LEU A 24 -5.85 -5.59 -9.38
C LEU A 24 -6.65 -6.67 -10.09
N ALA A 25 -6.83 -7.81 -9.41
CA ALA A 25 -7.67 -8.90 -9.90
C ALA A 25 -9.15 -8.51 -9.80
N ALA A 26 -10.00 -9.15 -10.60
CA ALA A 26 -11.44 -8.89 -10.58
C ALA A 26 -12.08 -9.22 -9.21
N ASP A 27 -11.52 -10.20 -8.50
CA ASP A 27 -11.97 -10.61 -7.18
C ASP A 27 -11.19 -9.95 -6.04
N PHE A 28 -10.54 -8.83 -6.32
CA PHE A 28 -9.71 -8.10 -5.36
C PHE A 28 -10.48 -7.74 -4.09
N THR A 29 -9.83 -7.96 -2.96
CA THR A 29 -10.28 -7.47 -1.65
C THR A 29 -9.12 -6.80 -0.93
N PHE A 30 -9.44 -5.92 0.01
CA PHE A 30 -8.41 -5.19 0.72
C PHE A 30 -8.81 -4.90 2.15
N SER A 31 -7.81 -4.65 2.97
CA SER A 31 -7.98 -4.10 4.32
C SER A 31 -6.90 -3.06 4.54
N LEU A 32 -7.31 -1.83 4.82
CA LEU A 32 -6.42 -0.73 5.14
C LEU A 32 -6.63 -0.35 6.59
N LEU A 33 -5.54 -0.36 7.37
CA LEU A 33 -5.56 0.06 8.75
C LEU A 33 -4.64 1.25 8.92
N TRP A 34 -5.07 2.23 9.69
CA TRP A 34 -4.17 3.33 10.03
C TRP A 34 -4.43 3.77 11.46
N ALA A 35 -3.37 4.24 12.09
CA ALA A 35 -3.41 4.75 13.45
C ALA A 35 -2.97 6.22 13.46
N THR A 36 -3.73 7.01 14.18
CA THR A 36 -3.42 8.41 14.47
C THR A 36 -3.38 8.58 15.98
N ASP A 37 -3.08 9.77 16.47
CA ASP A 37 -3.16 10.08 17.89
C ASP A 37 -4.60 9.98 18.44
N GLU A 38 -5.60 9.96 17.57
CA GLU A 38 -7.00 9.81 17.96
C GLU A 38 -7.47 8.35 18.00
N GLY A 39 -6.63 7.39 17.58
CA GLY A 39 -6.97 5.98 17.61
C GLY A 39 -6.71 5.26 16.30
N ALA A 40 -7.19 4.04 16.21
CA ALA A 40 -7.05 3.17 15.05
C ALA A 40 -8.32 3.15 14.20
N HIS A 41 -8.14 3.09 12.88
CA HIS A 41 -9.22 3.10 11.90
C HIS A 41 -9.01 1.97 10.90
N GLU A 42 -10.11 1.44 10.36
CA GLU A 42 -10.07 0.42 9.33
C GLU A 42 -11.00 0.77 8.18
N PHE A 43 -10.53 0.52 6.95
CA PHE A 43 -11.36 0.58 5.75
C PHE A 43 -11.10 -0.69 4.95
N ALA A 44 -12.12 -1.50 4.72
CA ALA A 44 -11.98 -2.79 4.05
C ALA A 44 -13.11 -2.98 3.04
N GLY A 45 -12.89 -3.78 2.02
CA GLY A 45 -13.92 -4.06 1.05
C GLY A 45 -13.41 -4.75 -0.20
N SER A 46 -14.23 -4.63 -1.26
CA SER A 46 -13.99 -5.20 -2.57
C SER A 46 -13.36 -4.17 -3.52
N LEU A 47 -13.18 -4.56 -4.78
CA LEU A 47 -12.66 -3.69 -5.83
C LEU A 47 -13.48 -2.40 -5.95
N GLU A 48 -14.81 -2.48 -5.86
CA GLU A 48 -15.67 -1.30 -5.94
C GLU A 48 -15.39 -0.29 -4.82
N ALA A 49 -15.23 -0.77 -3.59
CA ALA A 49 -14.90 0.08 -2.47
C ALA A 49 -13.51 0.71 -2.64
N PHE A 50 -12.57 -0.03 -3.22
CA PHE A 50 -11.23 0.48 -3.49
C PHE A 50 -11.23 1.58 -4.54
N HIS A 51 -12.08 1.47 -5.56
CA HIS A 51 -12.29 2.55 -6.52
C HIS A 51 -12.70 3.84 -5.82
N GLY A 52 -13.63 3.75 -4.86
CA GLY A 52 -14.05 4.91 -4.07
C GLY A 52 -12.91 5.51 -3.26
N TYR A 53 -12.09 4.66 -2.66
CA TYR A 53 -10.90 5.10 -1.93
C TYR A 53 -9.94 5.87 -2.84
N LEU A 54 -9.63 5.31 -4.02
CA LEU A 54 -8.72 5.94 -4.96
C LEU A 54 -9.23 7.30 -5.45
N ALA A 55 -10.55 7.41 -5.67
CA ALA A 55 -11.16 8.65 -6.13
C ALA A 55 -11.05 9.78 -5.11
N GLN A 56 -10.97 9.46 -3.82
CA GLN A 56 -10.86 10.44 -2.74
C GLN A 56 -9.43 10.70 -2.31
N ARG A 57 -8.50 9.89 -2.77
CA ARG A 57 -7.10 9.98 -2.36
C ARG A 57 -6.41 11.15 -3.05
N ASP A 58 -5.64 11.92 -2.30
CA ASP A 58 -4.80 12.98 -2.83
C ASP A 58 -3.34 12.53 -2.77
N PRO A 59 -2.74 12.13 -3.90
CA PRO A 59 -1.36 11.65 -3.92
C PRO A 59 -0.32 12.77 -3.99
N GLU A 60 -0.74 14.04 -4.06
CA GLU A 60 0.19 15.15 -4.30
C GLU A 60 1.32 15.18 -3.27
N GLY A 61 2.55 15.09 -3.76
CA GLY A 61 3.74 15.19 -2.93
C GLY A 61 3.98 14.01 -1.99
N GLN A 62 3.09 13.01 -1.99
CA GLN A 62 3.26 11.85 -1.13
C GLN A 62 4.14 10.81 -1.81
N LEU A 63 5.13 10.29 -1.06
CA LEU A 63 6.01 9.23 -1.52
C LEU A 63 6.06 8.11 -0.49
N HIS A 64 6.06 6.87 -0.98
CA HIS A 64 6.32 5.68 -0.17
C HIS A 64 7.78 5.29 -0.36
N HIS A 65 8.50 5.17 0.74
CA HIS A 65 9.90 4.78 0.74
C HIS A 65 10.01 3.38 1.34
N ILE A 66 10.39 2.40 0.52
CA ILE A 66 10.51 1.02 0.97
C ILE A 66 11.88 0.83 1.63
N SER A 67 11.87 0.37 2.89
CA SER A 67 13.09 0.01 3.58
C SER A 67 13.43 -1.47 3.42
N HIS A 68 12.43 -2.34 3.43
CA HIS A 68 12.58 -3.79 3.25
C HIS A 68 11.43 -4.33 2.44
N ALA A 69 11.73 -5.27 1.55
CA ALA A 69 10.71 -5.97 0.79
C ALA A 69 11.17 -7.39 0.53
N LEU A 70 10.21 -8.32 0.52
CA LEU A 70 10.50 -9.72 0.23
C LEU A 70 9.32 -10.36 -0.48
N ARG A 71 9.58 -11.46 -1.16
CA ARG A 71 8.53 -12.25 -1.80
C ARG A 71 8.74 -13.72 -1.48
N GLU A 72 7.65 -14.39 -1.11
CA GLU A 72 7.59 -15.83 -0.91
C GLU A 72 6.39 -16.36 -1.68
N GLY A 73 6.63 -17.19 -2.71
CA GLY A 73 5.57 -17.68 -3.57
C GLY A 73 4.84 -16.54 -4.27
N ASN A 74 3.54 -16.44 -4.02
CA ASN A 74 2.68 -15.39 -4.58
C ASN A 74 2.41 -14.23 -3.61
N THR A 75 3.17 -14.16 -2.51
CA THR A 75 2.98 -13.14 -1.47
C THR A 75 4.18 -12.22 -1.42
N GLU A 76 3.92 -10.90 -1.45
CA GLU A 76 4.94 -9.89 -1.22
C GLU A 76 4.66 -9.13 0.05
N LEU A 77 5.73 -8.74 0.74
CA LEU A 77 5.68 -7.91 1.94
C LEU A 77 6.66 -6.75 1.76
N ALA A 78 6.26 -5.57 2.25
CA ALA A 78 7.15 -4.43 2.26
C ALA A 78 6.90 -3.58 3.49
N THR A 79 7.96 -3.02 4.03
CA THR A 79 7.90 -2.05 5.12
C THR A 79 8.64 -0.78 4.71
N GLY A 80 8.28 0.34 5.33
CA GLY A 80 8.95 1.59 5.04
C GLY A 80 8.26 2.77 5.71
N TRP A 81 8.44 3.92 5.10
CA TRP A 81 7.86 5.17 5.62
C TRP A 81 7.31 6.03 4.49
N THR A 82 6.45 6.96 4.84
CA THR A 82 5.87 7.90 3.89
C THR A 82 6.31 9.33 4.20
N THR A 83 6.42 10.11 3.15
CA THR A 83 6.67 11.56 3.25
C THR A 83 5.66 12.30 2.39
N ARG A 84 5.43 13.58 2.73
CA ARG A 84 4.67 14.50 1.86
C ARG A 84 5.50 15.76 1.71
N HIS A 85 5.86 16.07 0.46
CA HIS A 85 6.76 17.20 0.16
C HIS A 85 8.04 17.14 1.03
N GLY A 86 8.57 15.94 1.21
CA GLY A 86 9.78 15.71 2.00
C GLY A 86 9.60 15.65 3.51
N THR A 87 8.41 15.96 4.02
CA THR A 87 8.12 15.91 5.46
C THR A 87 7.64 14.52 5.85
N PRO A 88 8.22 13.89 6.88
CA PRO A 88 7.75 12.58 7.34
C PRO A 88 6.28 12.59 7.76
N LEU A 89 5.53 11.58 7.31
CA LEU A 89 4.13 11.38 7.70
C LEU A 89 3.96 10.20 8.65
N GLY A 90 4.61 9.07 8.35
CA GLY A 90 4.44 7.88 9.16
C GLY A 90 5.16 6.68 8.58
N THR A 91 4.83 5.50 9.10
CA THR A 91 5.42 4.23 8.69
C THR A 91 4.33 3.35 8.10
N PHE A 92 4.74 2.31 7.33
CA PHE A 92 3.79 1.38 6.74
C PHE A 92 4.31 -0.05 6.70
N VAL A 93 3.35 -0.97 6.64
CA VAL A 93 3.57 -2.38 6.29
C VAL A 93 2.53 -2.73 5.22
N PHE A 94 2.97 -3.31 4.12
CA PHE A 94 2.09 -3.83 3.07
C PHE A 94 2.29 -5.32 2.92
N ALA A 95 1.19 -6.03 2.68
CA ALA A 95 1.20 -7.44 2.28
C ALA A 95 0.24 -7.60 1.12
N VAL A 96 0.66 -8.35 0.08
CA VAL A 96 -0.18 -8.60 -1.08
C VAL A 96 -0.09 -10.07 -1.48
N GLU A 97 -1.25 -10.64 -1.82
CA GLU A 97 -1.33 -11.96 -2.44
C GLU A 97 -1.67 -11.76 -3.92
N LEU A 98 -0.88 -12.37 -4.80
CA LEU A 98 -1.02 -12.22 -6.24
C LEU A 98 -1.72 -13.45 -6.84
N ASP A 99 -2.45 -13.23 -7.94
CA ASP A 99 -3.01 -14.32 -8.72
C ASP A 99 -1.98 -14.85 -9.75
N ASP A 100 -2.40 -15.81 -10.58
CA ASP A 100 -1.52 -16.42 -11.58
C ASP A 100 -1.06 -15.43 -12.66
N GLU A 101 -1.74 -14.31 -12.80
CA GLU A 101 -1.39 -13.26 -13.75
C GLU A 101 -0.64 -12.10 -13.09
N GLU A 102 -0.15 -12.29 -11.86
CA GLU A 102 0.59 -11.29 -11.09
C GLU A 102 -0.23 -10.04 -10.79
N ARG A 103 -1.56 -10.20 -10.63
CA ARG A 103 -2.45 -9.12 -10.18
C ARG A 103 -2.84 -9.35 -8.73
N ALA A 104 -3.04 -8.27 -7.99
CA ALA A 104 -3.37 -8.35 -6.58
C ALA A 104 -4.78 -8.91 -6.37
N ARG A 105 -4.88 -10.00 -5.62
CA ARG A 105 -6.15 -10.56 -5.15
C ARG A 105 -6.52 -10.04 -3.77
N ARG A 106 -5.53 -9.89 -2.90
CA ARG A 106 -5.72 -9.41 -1.53
C ARG A 106 -4.60 -8.45 -1.20
N LEU A 107 -4.98 -7.31 -0.64
CA LEU A 107 -4.03 -6.31 -0.17
C LEU A 107 -4.34 -5.98 1.28
N TYR A 108 -3.31 -6.03 2.10
CA TYR A 108 -3.36 -5.55 3.47
C TYR A 108 -2.35 -4.43 3.61
N ALA A 109 -2.76 -3.33 4.21
CA ALA A 109 -1.86 -2.25 4.50
C ALA A 109 -2.14 -1.74 5.92
N ALA A 110 -1.09 -1.57 6.69
CA ALA A 110 -1.17 -0.93 7.99
C ALA A 110 -0.19 0.24 8.01
N ARG A 111 -0.64 1.39 8.50
CA ARG A 111 0.22 2.55 8.57
C ARG A 111 -0.09 3.40 9.79
N THR A 112 0.90 4.18 10.20
CA THR A 112 0.74 5.19 11.23
C THR A 112 0.83 6.58 10.61
N GLU A 113 0.15 7.54 11.21
CA GLU A 113 0.25 8.95 10.85
C GLU A 113 0.71 9.74 12.08
N ALA A 114 1.40 10.85 11.84
CA ALA A 114 1.95 11.67 12.91
C ALA A 114 2.91 10.91 13.85
N PHE A 115 3.55 9.86 13.32
CA PHE A 115 4.48 9.03 14.08
C PHE A 115 5.91 9.38 13.67
N SER A 116 6.74 9.68 14.67
CA SER A 116 8.13 10.11 14.48
C SER A 116 9.15 9.02 14.81
N GLY A 117 8.71 7.77 14.93
CA GLY A 117 9.61 6.65 15.21
C GLY A 117 10.51 6.29 14.04
N VAL A 118 11.51 5.46 14.32
CA VAL A 118 12.43 4.97 13.30
C VAL A 118 11.75 3.86 12.50
N PRO A 119 11.70 3.94 11.16
CA PRO A 119 11.14 2.86 10.35
C PRO A 119 12.03 1.62 10.41
N PHE A 120 11.37 0.49 10.36
CA PHE A 120 12.03 -0.82 10.28
C PHE A 120 12.73 -1.02 8.95
#